data_65b11782194560af17c988e178deec75
#
_entry.id   65b11782194560af17c988e178deec75
#
_cell.length_a   1.000
_cell.length_b   1.000
_cell.length_c   1.000
_cell.angle_alpha   90.00
_cell.angle_beta   90.00
_cell.angle_gamma   90.00
#
_symmetry.space_group_name_H-M   'P 1'
#
loop_
_entity.id
_entity.type
_entity.pdbx_description
1 polymer ?
#
loop_
_entity_poly.entity_id
_entity_poly.type
_entity_poly.pdbx_seq_one_letter_code
_entity_poly.pdbx_strand_id
1 'polypeptide(L)'
;MKATGIVRRIDDLGRIVIPKEIRRTLRIREGDPLEIFTDREVKVILKKYSPIGELGTLAGIYADSLSKTLDCTVCITDTDQVIAAAGNGKKELQEMLLSAELAEVFQERKTVLKKSSDAEFVAITKDRSEYSEEIISVILSEGDIAGGVIFLQKNEKKHFGEMEKKFAAGAADLLGRQLS
;
A
#
# COMPACT_ATOMS: atom_id res chain seq x y z
N MET A 1 4.30 23.11 -7.14
CA MET A 1 5.02 22.70 -5.90
C MET A 1 4.85 23.79 -4.84
N LYS A 2 4.73 23.40 -3.57
CA LYS A 2 4.60 24.36 -2.45
C LYS A 2 5.95 24.45 -1.72
N ALA A 3 6.48 25.68 -1.57
CA ALA A 3 7.70 25.89 -0.83
C ALA A 3 7.44 25.67 0.69
N THR A 4 8.35 24.97 1.37
CA THR A 4 8.25 24.72 2.81
C THR A 4 8.86 25.85 3.65
N GLY A 5 9.63 26.77 3.04
CA GLY A 5 10.37 27.82 3.70
C GLY A 5 11.57 27.33 4.54
N ILE A 6 11.84 26.03 4.53
CA ILE A 6 12.93 25.44 5.31
C ILE A 6 14.20 25.38 4.46
N VAL A 7 15.29 25.99 4.99
CA VAL A 7 16.62 25.93 4.37
C VAL A 7 17.51 24.98 5.17
N ARG A 8 18.22 24.08 4.47
CA ARG A 8 19.23 23.17 5.04
C ARG A 8 20.52 23.26 4.26
N ARG A 9 21.62 23.04 4.93
CA ARG A 9 22.95 22.97 4.31
C ARG A 9 23.32 21.52 4.07
N ILE A 10 24.03 21.28 2.98
CA ILE A 10 24.70 20.00 2.72
C ILE A 10 25.96 19.98 3.59
N ASP A 11 26.20 18.88 4.30
CA ASP A 11 27.41 18.70 5.11
C ASP A 11 28.63 18.29 4.25
N ASP A 12 29.78 18.15 4.89
CA ASP A 12 31.05 17.77 4.26
C ASP A 12 31.04 16.33 3.65
N LEU A 13 30.10 15.50 4.04
CA LEU A 13 29.86 14.16 3.48
C LEU A 13 28.77 14.16 2.39
N GLY A 14 28.29 15.32 1.97
CA GLY A 14 27.25 15.43 0.95
C GLY A 14 25.84 15.07 1.43
N ARG A 15 25.58 15.02 2.75
CA ARG A 15 24.30 14.66 3.32
C ARG A 15 23.43 15.88 3.58
N ILE A 16 22.12 15.71 3.46
CA ILE A 16 21.10 16.68 3.84
C ILE A 16 20.17 16.08 4.89
N VAL A 17 19.87 16.83 5.95
CA VAL A 17 18.91 16.38 6.96
C VAL A 17 17.51 16.80 6.56
N ILE A 18 16.64 15.82 6.31
CA ILE A 18 15.21 16.05 6.10
C ILE A 18 14.54 16.28 7.47
N PRO A 19 13.96 17.46 7.72
CA PRO A 19 13.32 17.78 9.01
C PRO A 19 12.21 16.81 9.38
N LYS A 20 12.06 16.58 10.69
CA LYS A 20 11.06 15.65 11.22
C LYS A 20 9.63 16.01 10.77
N GLU A 21 9.32 17.29 10.67
CA GLU A 21 8.01 17.80 10.23
C GLU A 21 7.73 17.42 8.78
N ILE A 22 8.75 17.53 7.89
CA ILE A 22 8.63 17.13 6.48
C ILE A 22 8.48 15.61 6.39
N ARG A 23 9.33 14.85 7.11
CA ARG A 23 9.25 13.39 7.15
C ARG A 23 7.86 12.92 7.59
N ARG A 24 7.31 13.53 8.66
CA ARG A 24 5.97 13.21 9.16
C ARG A 24 4.88 13.52 8.14
N THR A 25 4.95 14.70 7.49
CA THR A 25 3.95 15.12 6.49
C THR A 25 3.96 14.21 5.26
N LEU A 26 5.16 13.79 4.82
CA LEU A 26 5.35 12.92 3.65
C LEU A 26 5.42 11.43 4.02
N ARG A 27 5.18 11.08 5.29
CA ARG A 27 5.23 9.69 5.80
C ARG A 27 6.57 8.99 5.54
N ILE A 28 7.66 9.74 5.50
CA ILE A 28 9.01 9.19 5.34
C ILE A 28 9.49 8.69 6.71
N ARG A 29 9.83 7.42 6.81
CA ARG A 29 10.38 6.78 8.00
C ARG A 29 11.90 6.64 7.87
N GLU A 30 12.55 6.36 8.97
CA GLU A 30 13.96 5.96 8.97
C GLU A 30 14.10 4.62 8.24
N GLY A 31 15.07 4.55 7.32
CA GLY A 31 15.28 3.38 6.47
C GLY A 31 14.46 3.37 5.17
N ASP A 32 13.46 4.25 5.00
CA ASP A 32 12.71 4.31 3.74
C ASP A 32 13.65 4.69 2.57
N PRO A 33 13.63 3.94 1.47
CA PRO A 33 14.38 4.28 0.27
C PRO A 33 13.76 5.52 -0.41
N LEU A 34 14.63 6.45 -0.81
CA LEU A 34 14.23 7.65 -1.54
C LEU A 34 14.91 7.67 -2.90
N GLU A 35 14.13 7.82 -3.94
CA GLU A 35 14.61 8.06 -5.29
C GLU A 35 14.90 9.54 -5.48
N ILE A 36 16.03 9.84 -6.13
CA ILE A 36 16.51 11.21 -6.34
C ILE A 36 16.35 11.58 -7.81
N PHE A 37 15.53 12.58 -8.07
CA PHE A 37 15.37 13.16 -9.39
C PHE A 37 16.04 14.54 -9.45
N THR A 38 16.53 14.90 -10.62
CA THR A 38 17.02 16.25 -10.93
C THR A 38 16.24 16.82 -12.10
N ASP A 39 15.98 18.12 -12.10
CA ASP A 39 15.39 18.80 -13.23
C ASP A 39 16.36 19.87 -13.81
N ARG A 40 15.97 20.43 -14.96
CA ARG A 40 16.76 21.45 -15.66
C ARG A 40 16.84 22.80 -14.91
N GLU A 41 16.00 23.00 -13.91
CA GLU A 41 15.94 24.21 -13.08
C GLU A 41 16.81 24.09 -11.81
N VAL A 42 17.77 23.16 -11.80
CA VAL A 42 18.67 22.90 -10.65
C VAL A 42 17.91 22.53 -9.38
N LYS A 43 16.82 21.74 -9.52
CA LYS A 43 16.07 21.20 -8.41
C LYS A 43 16.46 19.75 -8.16
N VAL A 44 16.56 19.38 -6.89
CA VAL A 44 16.64 17.99 -6.45
C VAL A 44 15.28 17.64 -5.85
N ILE A 45 14.65 16.61 -6.38
CA ILE A 45 13.35 16.11 -5.93
C ILE A 45 13.58 14.73 -5.31
N LEU A 46 13.18 14.58 -4.05
CA LEU A 46 13.19 13.29 -3.36
C LEU A 46 11.77 12.73 -3.40
N LYS A 47 11.63 11.52 -3.92
CA LYS A 47 10.37 10.78 -3.93
C LYS A 47 10.56 9.49 -3.14
N LYS A 48 9.59 9.13 -2.29
CA LYS A 48 9.61 7.82 -1.66
C LYS A 48 9.54 6.74 -2.73
N TYR A 49 10.52 5.84 -2.72
CA TYR A 49 10.56 4.72 -3.66
C TYR A 49 9.51 3.69 -3.28
N SER A 50 8.71 3.28 -4.24
CA SER A 50 7.66 2.28 -4.08
C SER A 50 7.84 1.21 -5.15
N PRO A 51 8.46 0.05 -4.84
CA PRO A 51 8.63 -1.03 -5.81
C PRO A 51 7.30 -1.47 -6.44
N ILE A 52 6.26 -1.64 -5.63
CA ILE A 52 4.90 -1.96 -6.12
C ILE A 52 4.34 -0.85 -7.02
N GLY A 53 4.68 0.41 -6.75
CA GLY A 53 4.27 1.55 -7.59
C GLY A 53 4.80 1.45 -9.02
N GLU A 54 6.01 0.92 -9.21
CA GLU A 54 6.58 0.66 -10.55
C GLU A 54 5.83 -0.45 -11.30
N LEU A 55 5.26 -1.40 -10.59
CA LEU A 55 4.41 -2.45 -11.14
C LEU A 55 2.94 -2.03 -11.30
N GLY A 56 2.61 -0.73 -11.26
CA GLY A 56 1.24 -0.23 -11.22
C GLY A 56 0.32 -0.79 -12.32
N THR A 57 0.82 -0.94 -13.56
CA THR A 57 0.06 -1.57 -14.66
C THR A 57 -0.22 -3.04 -14.36
N LEU A 58 0.78 -3.79 -13.91
CA LEU A 58 0.65 -5.20 -13.56
C LEU A 58 -0.29 -5.38 -12.35
N ALA A 59 -0.12 -4.57 -11.33
CA ALA A 59 -1.00 -4.54 -10.15
C ALA A 59 -2.47 -4.30 -10.57
N GLY A 60 -2.72 -3.38 -11.52
CA GLY A 60 -4.05 -3.13 -12.08
C GLY A 60 -4.65 -4.34 -12.77
N ILE A 61 -3.87 -5.04 -13.60
CA ILE A 61 -4.29 -6.27 -14.28
C ILE A 61 -4.63 -7.36 -13.27
N TYR A 62 -3.80 -7.57 -12.25
CA TYR A 62 -4.06 -8.55 -11.19
C TYR A 62 -5.29 -8.21 -10.38
N ALA A 63 -5.43 -6.95 -9.95
CA ALA A 63 -6.60 -6.51 -9.19
C ALA A 63 -7.90 -6.75 -9.98
N ASP A 64 -7.93 -6.41 -11.28
CA ASP A 64 -9.10 -6.60 -12.14
C ASP A 64 -9.43 -8.08 -12.35
N SER A 65 -8.41 -8.92 -12.62
CA SER A 65 -8.59 -10.35 -12.80
C SER A 65 -9.13 -11.04 -11.55
N LEU A 66 -8.52 -10.77 -10.38
CA LEU A 66 -8.95 -11.34 -9.11
C LEU A 66 -10.34 -10.84 -8.70
N SER A 67 -10.64 -9.58 -8.90
CA SER A 67 -11.95 -9.00 -8.60
C SER A 67 -13.06 -9.65 -9.41
N LYS A 68 -12.85 -9.89 -10.70
CA LYS A 68 -13.82 -10.58 -11.58
C LYS A 68 -13.99 -12.06 -11.21
N THR A 69 -12.89 -12.73 -10.85
CA THR A 69 -12.92 -14.16 -10.52
C THR A 69 -13.62 -14.42 -9.19
N LEU A 70 -13.39 -13.56 -8.20
CA LEU A 70 -13.87 -13.75 -6.83
C LEU A 70 -15.13 -12.92 -6.51
N ASP A 71 -15.57 -12.08 -7.44
CA ASP A 71 -16.71 -11.16 -7.28
C ASP A 71 -16.64 -10.35 -5.99
N CYS A 72 -15.49 -9.72 -5.76
CA CYS A 72 -15.20 -8.87 -4.61
C CYS A 72 -14.38 -7.64 -5.01
N THR A 73 -14.20 -6.69 -4.11
CA THR A 73 -13.28 -5.58 -4.32
C THR A 73 -11.86 -6.03 -3.99
N VAL A 74 -10.92 -5.73 -4.86
CA VAL A 74 -9.50 -6.06 -4.70
C VAL A 74 -8.67 -4.79 -4.72
N CYS A 75 -7.80 -4.63 -3.72
CA CYS A 75 -6.80 -3.58 -3.66
C CYS A 75 -5.40 -4.18 -3.64
N ILE A 76 -4.48 -3.57 -4.37
CA ILE A 76 -3.04 -3.81 -4.26
C ILE A 76 -2.43 -2.50 -3.79
N THR A 77 -1.65 -2.55 -2.72
CA THR A 77 -1.12 -1.36 -2.04
C THR A 77 0.40 -1.44 -1.95
N ASP A 78 1.05 -0.30 -1.85
CA ASP A 78 2.36 -0.22 -1.22
C ASP A 78 2.20 -0.06 0.31
N THR A 79 3.21 0.43 1.00
CA THR A 79 3.17 0.63 2.45
C THR A 79 2.40 1.89 2.88
N ASP A 80 1.99 2.75 1.95
CA ASP A 80 1.40 4.06 2.26
C ASP A 80 0.08 4.35 1.54
N GLN A 81 -0.12 3.78 0.34
CA GLN A 81 -1.30 4.08 -0.49
C GLN A 81 -1.76 2.89 -1.32
N VAL A 82 -2.98 2.99 -1.80
CA VAL A 82 -3.56 2.04 -2.77
C VAL A 82 -2.99 2.34 -4.16
N ILE A 83 -2.26 1.39 -4.75
CA ILE A 83 -1.65 1.48 -6.08
C ILE A 83 -2.66 1.08 -7.16
N ALA A 84 -3.43 0.02 -6.91
CA ALA A 84 -4.47 -0.44 -7.82
C ALA A 84 -5.69 -0.91 -7.05
N ALA A 85 -6.87 -0.60 -7.58
CA ALA A 85 -8.14 -1.08 -7.06
C ALA A 85 -9.04 -1.56 -8.19
N ALA A 86 -9.80 -2.63 -7.96
CA ALA A 86 -10.79 -3.16 -8.89
C ALA A 86 -12.03 -3.63 -8.14
N GLY A 87 -13.16 -3.73 -8.85
CA GLY A 87 -14.44 -4.12 -8.27
C GLY A 87 -15.29 -2.93 -7.82
N ASN A 88 -16.26 -3.22 -6.96
CA ASN A 88 -17.21 -2.21 -6.50
C ASN A 88 -16.55 -1.28 -5.48
N GLY A 89 -16.63 0.05 -5.70
CA GLY A 89 -15.99 1.04 -4.82
C GLY A 89 -14.53 1.36 -5.19
N LYS A 90 -14.01 0.86 -6.33
CA LYS A 90 -12.63 1.12 -6.75
C LYS A 90 -12.25 2.60 -6.83
N LYS A 91 -13.20 3.47 -7.23
CA LYS A 91 -12.95 4.91 -7.37
C LYS A 91 -12.69 5.61 -6.02
N GLU A 92 -13.27 5.06 -4.95
CA GLU A 92 -13.14 5.57 -3.59
C GLU A 92 -11.83 5.12 -2.93
N LEU A 93 -11.21 4.08 -3.47
CA LEU A 93 -10.00 3.45 -2.91
C LEU A 93 -8.73 3.82 -3.68
N GLN A 94 -8.84 4.01 -5.01
CA GLN A 94 -7.68 4.28 -5.86
C GLN A 94 -6.89 5.50 -5.39
N GLU A 95 -5.58 5.36 -5.23
CA GLU A 95 -4.64 6.41 -4.77
C GLU A 95 -4.88 6.92 -3.34
N MET A 96 -5.81 6.30 -2.60
CA MET A 96 -6.07 6.68 -1.22
C MET A 96 -4.93 6.25 -0.29
N LEU A 97 -4.65 7.09 0.71
CA LEU A 97 -3.67 6.79 1.74
C LEU A 97 -4.22 5.72 2.70
N LEU A 98 -3.36 4.76 3.04
CA LEU A 98 -3.68 3.71 3.99
C LEU A 98 -3.88 4.26 5.41
N SER A 99 -4.69 3.56 6.18
CA SER A 99 -4.85 3.80 7.62
C SER A 99 -3.57 3.45 8.39
N ALA A 100 -3.45 3.95 9.61
CA ALA A 100 -2.35 3.58 10.49
C ALA A 100 -2.50 2.13 10.98
N GLU A 101 -3.73 1.71 11.21
CA GLU A 101 -4.10 0.38 11.69
C GLU A 101 -3.70 -0.69 10.66
N LEU A 102 -3.91 -0.45 9.36
CA LEU A 102 -3.48 -1.37 8.31
C LEU A 102 -1.94 -1.52 8.28
N ALA A 103 -1.22 -0.43 8.51
CA ALA A 103 0.24 -0.48 8.57
C ALA A 103 0.74 -1.37 9.74
N GLU A 104 0.00 -1.45 10.84
CA GLU A 104 0.29 -2.37 11.94
C GLU A 104 0.02 -3.83 11.55
N VAL A 105 -1.08 -4.11 10.84
CA VAL A 105 -1.39 -5.45 10.31
C VAL A 105 -0.29 -5.95 9.38
N PHE A 106 0.31 -5.09 8.57
CA PHE A 106 1.43 -5.48 7.70
C PHE A 106 2.65 -5.98 8.50
N GLN A 107 2.88 -5.50 9.72
CA GLN A 107 3.98 -5.98 10.56
C GLN A 107 3.83 -7.44 11.00
N GLU A 108 2.61 -7.97 10.97
CA GLU A 108 2.36 -9.38 11.29
C GLU A 108 2.90 -10.34 10.21
N ARG A 109 3.20 -9.84 9.00
CA ARG A 109 3.79 -10.57 7.87
C ARG A 109 3.04 -11.86 7.50
N LYS A 110 1.74 -11.88 7.70
CA LYS A 110 0.88 -13.05 7.43
C LYS A 110 -0.38 -12.67 6.65
N THR A 111 -1.07 -13.69 6.16
CA THR A 111 -2.40 -13.51 5.56
C THR A 111 -3.45 -13.68 6.65
N VAL A 112 -4.30 -12.67 6.81
CA VAL A 112 -5.40 -12.66 7.79
C VAL A 112 -6.74 -12.54 7.06
N LEU A 113 -7.79 -13.15 7.64
CA LEU A 113 -9.19 -12.97 7.27
C LEU A 113 -9.89 -12.43 8.50
N LYS A 114 -10.63 -11.34 8.36
CA LYS A 114 -11.34 -10.68 9.45
C LYS A 114 -12.74 -10.28 9.00
N LYS A 115 -13.67 -10.29 9.95
CA LYS A 115 -15.07 -9.86 9.75
C LYS A 115 -15.30 -8.53 10.46
N SER A 116 -16.27 -7.76 9.99
CA SER A 116 -16.63 -6.47 10.59
C SER A 116 -17.07 -6.57 12.07
N SER A 117 -17.46 -7.78 12.52
CA SER A 117 -17.74 -8.09 13.93
C SER A 117 -16.48 -8.27 14.78
N ASP A 118 -15.32 -8.48 14.17
CA ASP A 118 -14.07 -8.76 14.87
C ASP A 118 -13.46 -7.45 15.40
N ALA A 119 -12.97 -7.46 16.62
CA ALA A 119 -12.32 -6.29 17.21
C ALA A 119 -11.06 -5.84 16.44
N GLU A 120 -10.47 -6.76 15.71
CA GLU A 120 -9.25 -6.56 14.91
C GLU A 120 -9.53 -6.16 13.45
N PHE A 121 -10.81 -5.98 13.06
CA PHE A 121 -11.16 -5.48 11.73
C PHE A 121 -10.67 -4.05 11.58
N VAL A 122 -9.93 -3.79 10.50
CA VAL A 122 -9.29 -2.48 10.29
C VAL A 122 -9.84 -1.77 9.05
N ALA A 123 -9.96 -0.47 9.12
CA ALA A 123 -10.25 0.32 7.94
C ALA A 123 -9.00 0.34 7.03
N ILE A 124 -9.17 0.07 5.74
CA ILE A 124 -8.06 0.07 4.78
C ILE A 124 -7.54 1.48 4.55
N THR A 125 -8.46 2.45 4.48
CA THR A 125 -8.15 3.87 4.33
C THR A 125 -8.74 4.66 5.50
N LYS A 126 -8.41 5.94 5.61
CA LYS A 126 -8.95 6.81 6.67
C LYS A 126 -10.46 6.96 6.60
N ASP A 127 -11.02 6.91 5.39
CA ASP A 127 -12.45 6.92 5.19
C ASP A 127 -12.98 5.49 5.31
N ARG A 128 -13.70 5.20 6.39
CA ARG A 128 -14.30 3.88 6.62
C ARG A 128 -15.32 3.59 5.53
N SER A 129 -15.02 2.63 4.68
CA SER A 129 -16.01 2.04 3.79
C SER A 129 -16.71 0.87 4.51
N GLU A 130 -18.00 0.69 4.21
CA GLU A 130 -18.83 -0.37 4.77
C GLU A 130 -18.52 -1.71 4.11
N TYR A 131 -17.47 -2.39 4.59
CA TYR A 131 -17.16 -3.76 4.21
C TYR A 131 -17.53 -4.71 5.36
N SER A 132 -18.04 -5.89 5.01
CA SER A 132 -18.43 -6.93 5.96
C SER A 132 -17.28 -7.87 6.31
N GLU A 133 -16.40 -8.12 5.35
CA GLU A 133 -15.22 -8.98 5.52
C GLU A 133 -14.02 -8.45 4.74
N GLU A 134 -12.84 -8.76 5.24
CA GLU A 134 -11.57 -8.43 4.61
C GLU A 134 -10.58 -9.59 4.67
N ILE A 135 -9.79 -9.75 3.61
CA ILE A 135 -8.56 -10.55 3.61
C ILE A 135 -7.41 -9.60 3.34
N ILE A 136 -6.38 -9.65 4.18
CA ILE A 136 -5.17 -8.86 4.02
C ILE A 136 -4.00 -9.83 3.91
N SER A 137 -3.26 -9.78 2.81
CA SER A 137 -2.05 -10.59 2.59
C SER A 137 -0.87 -9.67 2.32
N VAL A 138 0.20 -9.81 3.09
CA VAL A 138 1.38 -8.94 3.00
C VAL A 138 2.26 -9.36 1.82
N ILE A 139 2.66 -8.38 1.00
CA ILE A 139 3.64 -8.56 -0.06
C ILE A 139 5.02 -8.39 0.54
N LEU A 140 5.84 -9.45 0.45
CA LEU A 140 7.22 -9.44 0.92
C LEU A 140 8.15 -9.53 -0.30
N SER A 141 9.17 -8.67 -0.34
CA SER A 141 10.25 -8.70 -1.32
C SER A 141 11.59 -8.67 -0.59
N GLU A 142 12.45 -9.66 -0.83
CA GLU A 142 13.77 -9.79 -0.18
C GLU A 142 13.73 -9.72 1.36
N GLY A 143 12.60 -10.09 1.96
CA GLY A 143 12.39 -10.04 3.41
C GLY A 143 11.79 -8.74 3.92
N ASP A 144 11.65 -7.72 3.09
CA ASP A 144 11.03 -6.45 3.46
C ASP A 144 9.55 -6.39 3.05
N ILE A 145 8.77 -5.58 3.79
CA ILE A 145 7.36 -5.35 3.48
C ILE A 145 7.28 -4.34 2.33
N ALA A 146 6.79 -4.81 1.17
CA ALA A 146 6.59 -3.97 -0.02
C ALA A 146 5.16 -3.40 -0.11
N GLY A 147 4.18 -4.05 0.55
CA GLY A 147 2.78 -3.64 0.52
C GLY A 147 1.81 -4.76 0.88
N GLY A 148 0.62 -4.76 0.28
CA GLY A 148 -0.39 -5.77 0.52
C GLY A 148 -1.34 -6.02 -0.64
N VAL A 149 -1.88 -7.23 -0.69
CA VAL A 149 -3.05 -7.62 -1.48
C VAL A 149 -4.23 -7.73 -0.53
N ILE A 150 -5.30 -7.01 -0.82
CA ILE A 150 -6.45 -6.88 0.07
C ILE A 150 -7.72 -7.20 -0.69
N PHE A 151 -8.51 -8.13 -0.19
CA PHE A 151 -9.84 -8.44 -0.68
C PHE A 151 -10.88 -7.89 0.29
N LEU A 152 -11.91 -7.24 -0.24
CA LEU A 152 -12.96 -6.59 0.52
C LEU A 152 -14.33 -7.05 0.03
N GLN A 153 -15.19 -7.46 0.95
CA GLN A 153 -16.56 -7.88 0.66
C GLN A 153 -17.57 -6.91 1.29
N LYS A 154 -18.46 -6.36 0.45
CA LYS A 154 -19.59 -5.52 0.91
C LYS A 154 -20.86 -6.32 1.14
N ASN A 155 -21.00 -7.45 0.45
CA ASN A 155 -22.23 -8.24 0.51
C ASN A 155 -22.20 -9.20 1.72
N GLU A 156 -22.99 -8.92 2.72
CA GLU A 156 -23.10 -9.73 3.94
C GLU A 156 -23.56 -11.19 3.72
N LYS A 157 -24.11 -11.50 2.51
CA LYS A 157 -24.50 -12.86 2.15
C LYS A 157 -23.35 -13.67 1.51
N LYS A 158 -22.23 -13.02 1.19
CA LYS A 158 -21.05 -13.65 0.63
C LYS A 158 -19.93 -13.62 1.66
N HIS A 159 -19.32 -14.76 1.89
CA HIS A 159 -18.27 -14.91 2.88
C HIS A 159 -16.97 -15.37 2.22
N PHE A 160 -15.87 -14.85 2.69
CA PHE A 160 -14.56 -15.36 2.34
C PHE A 160 -14.24 -16.63 3.12
N GLY A 161 -13.53 -17.55 2.45
CA GLY A 161 -13.06 -18.81 3.01
C GLY A 161 -11.57 -19.01 2.79
N GLU A 162 -11.13 -20.23 3.04
CA GLU A 162 -9.72 -20.62 2.87
C GLU A 162 -9.25 -20.54 1.41
N MET A 163 -10.18 -20.65 0.44
CA MET A 163 -9.84 -20.51 -0.97
C MET A 163 -9.44 -19.08 -1.32
N GLU A 164 -10.24 -18.09 -0.96
CA GLU A 164 -9.96 -16.66 -1.18
C GLU A 164 -8.70 -16.24 -0.44
N LYS A 165 -8.49 -16.77 0.77
CA LYS A 165 -7.28 -16.52 1.55
C LYS A 165 -6.02 -17.05 0.85
N LYS A 166 -6.08 -18.24 0.22
CA LYS A 166 -4.99 -18.79 -0.60
C LYS A 166 -4.75 -17.98 -1.87
N PHE A 167 -5.81 -17.48 -2.52
CA PHE A 167 -5.66 -16.60 -3.67
C PHE A 167 -4.95 -15.28 -3.30
N ALA A 168 -5.32 -14.66 -2.17
CA ALA A 168 -4.66 -13.46 -1.69
C ALA A 168 -3.18 -13.71 -1.38
N ALA A 169 -2.87 -14.83 -0.70
CA ALA A 169 -1.50 -15.21 -0.38
C ALA A 169 -0.67 -15.49 -1.64
N GLY A 170 -1.23 -16.22 -2.61
CA GLY A 170 -0.55 -16.52 -3.88
C GLY A 170 -0.30 -15.26 -4.71
N ALA A 171 -1.26 -14.33 -4.75
CA ALA A 171 -1.08 -13.05 -5.43
C ALA A 171 -0.01 -12.19 -4.76
N ALA A 172 0.04 -12.17 -3.43
CA ALA A 172 1.05 -11.44 -2.68
C ALA A 172 2.46 -12.02 -2.89
N ASP A 173 2.62 -13.35 -2.85
CA ASP A 173 3.89 -14.04 -3.14
C ASP A 173 4.36 -13.75 -4.58
N LEU A 174 3.45 -13.83 -5.55
CA LEU A 174 3.80 -13.57 -6.94
C LEU A 174 4.25 -12.12 -7.16
N LEU A 175 3.55 -11.14 -6.60
CA LEU A 175 3.95 -9.74 -6.69
C LEU A 175 5.28 -9.49 -5.99
N GLY A 176 5.50 -10.11 -4.82
CA GLY A 176 6.78 -10.02 -4.12
C GLY A 176 7.96 -10.53 -4.94
N ARG A 177 7.79 -11.64 -5.65
CA ARG A 177 8.82 -12.22 -6.54
C ARG A 177 9.08 -11.37 -7.80
N GLN A 178 8.12 -10.59 -8.25
CA GLN A 178 8.32 -9.67 -9.38
C GLN A 178 9.14 -8.44 -9.00
N LEU A 179 9.32 -8.18 -7.71
CA LEU A 179 10.10 -7.06 -7.17
C LEU A 179 11.55 -7.45 -6.81
N SER A 180 11.87 -8.74 -6.87
CA SER A 180 13.19 -9.31 -6.51
C SER A 180 14.13 -9.36 -7.71
#